data_4ea8bc2de2eb30223aeb2b78c0bc409e
#
_entry.id   4ea8bc2de2eb30223aeb2b78c0bc409e
#
_cell.length_a   1.000
_cell.length_b   1.000
_cell.length_c   1.000
_cell.angle_alpha   90.00
_cell.angle_beta   90.00
_cell.angle_gamma   90.00
#
_symmetry.space_group_name_H-M   'P 1'
#
loop_
_entity.id
_entity.type
_entity.pdbx_description
1 polymer ?
#
loop_
_entity_poly.entity_id
_entity_poly.type
_entity_poly.pdbx_seq_one_letter_code
_entity_poly.pdbx_strand_id
1 'polypeptide(L)'
;MTPELDVTTKENVSKFNEDVRQTGSYAYTSERLSARFANGRISKCIGDSFDFKDKTVLDLGCGDGTYTLEFVSFGVKKAVGIDPARVAVESANGKSRKLGLDATVKFEVGNIYALQSYLADNHFDCIVLRGVLHHLPDPARAISGLGNFTGTVIVLEPNGNNPLLKILEKFSRYHIDHEERSFSPSLIRSWLTDTGLHVHSCKVLNLVPFFCPNWMAKGLRIIEPIVEALPLVRVMACGQSIIVAQR
;
A
#
# COMPACT_ATOMS: atom_id res chain seq x y z
N MET A 1 -14.48 -2.26 21.07
CA MET A 1 -13.15 -2.46 21.68
C MET A 1 -12.20 -2.83 20.54
N THR A 2 -11.27 -1.96 20.17
CA THR A 2 -10.22 -2.31 19.19
C THR A 2 -9.39 -3.46 19.76
N PRO A 3 -9.18 -4.57 19.01
CA PRO A 3 -8.32 -5.64 19.47
C PRO A 3 -6.93 -5.08 19.81
N GLU A 4 -6.38 -5.56 20.91
CA GLU A 4 -5.05 -5.14 21.33
C GLU A 4 -4.02 -5.60 20.30
N LEU A 5 -3.13 -4.68 19.88
CA LEU A 5 -2.02 -5.00 18.99
C LEU A 5 -1.07 -5.96 19.71
N ASP A 6 -0.55 -6.97 19.00
CA ASP A 6 0.51 -7.81 19.54
C ASP A 6 1.81 -7.01 19.75
N VAL A 7 2.81 -7.62 20.40
CA VAL A 7 4.06 -6.92 20.77
C VAL A 7 4.80 -6.44 19.51
N THR A 8 4.93 -7.27 18.48
CA THR A 8 5.61 -6.94 17.23
C THR A 8 4.93 -5.78 16.51
N THR A 9 3.60 -5.82 16.40
CA THR A 9 2.84 -4.70 15.80
C THR A 9 3.02 -3.41 16.58
N LYS A 10 3.06 -3.45 17.93
CA LYS A 10 3.32 -2.27 18.77
C LYS A 10 4.70 -1.66 18.50
N GLU A 11 5.73 -2.50 18.38
CA GLU A 11 7.10 -2.04 18.08
C GLU A 11 7.17 -1.38 16.70
N ASN A 12 6.60 -1.99 15.68
CA ASN A 12 6.56 -1.45 14.32
C ASN A 12 5.80 -0.12 14.28
N VAL A 13 4.62 -0.04 14.90
CA VAL A 13 3.84 1.21 15.02
C VAL A 13 4.64 2.30 15.73
N SER A 14 5.44 1.97 16.75
CA SER A 14 6.31 2.95 17.44
C SER A 14 7.38 3.50 16.52
N LYS A 15 8.03 2.66 15.70
CA LYS A 15 9.05 3.08 14.72
C LYS A 15 8.44 4.03 13.67
N PHE A 16 7.29 3.67 13.11
CA PHE A 16 6.59 4.54 12.15
C PHE A 16 6.14 5.88 12.74
N ASN A 17 5.69 5.90 13.99
CA ASN A 17 5.38 7.15 14.68
C ASN A 17 6.62 8.03 14.84
N GLU A 18 7.79 7.43 15.12
CA GLU A 18 9.05 8.18 15.28
C GLU A 18 9.52 8.76 13.93
N ASP A 19 9.46 8.01 12.85
CA ASP A 19 9.80 8.49 11.51
C ASP A 19 8.99 9.73 11.12
N VAL A 20 7.66 9.70 11.35
CA VAL A 20 6.79 10.85 11.06
C VAL A 20 7.07 12.04 11.99
N ARG A 21 7.41 11.81 13.27
CA ARG A 21 7.79 12.89 14.18
C ARG A 21 9.04 13.63 13.73
N GLN A 22 10.04 12.89 13.21
CA GLN A 22 11.33 13.48 12.81
C GLN A 22 11.26 14.21 11.47
N THR A 23 10.51 13.71 10.52
CA THR A 23 10.54 14.17 9.11
C THR A 23 9.22 14.76 8.61
N GLY A 24 8.12 14.55 9.35
CA GLY A 24 6.75 14.91 8.92
C GLY A 24 6.15 14.00 7.86
N SER A 25 6.93 13.03 7.34
CA SER A 25 6.52 12.09 6.29
C SER A 25 7.38 10.84 6.29
N TYR A 26 6.96 9.78 5.60
CA TYR A 26 7.77 8.58 5.44
C TYR A 26 8.89 8.76 4.39
N ALA A 27 9.97 7.99 4.52
CA ALA A 27 11.09 8.03 3.59
C ALA A 27 10.69 7.69 2.14
N TYR A 28 9.68 6.83 1.95
CA TYR A 28 9.13 6.46 0.64
C TYR A 28 8.34 7.59 -0.06
N THR A 29 7.87 8.60 0.69
CA THR A 29 7.16 9.76 0.16
C THR A 29 8.10 10.93 -0.18
N SER A 30 9.40 10.67 -0.22
CA SER A 30 10.43 11.69 -0.47
C SER A 30 10.34 12.28 -1.88
N GLU A 31 10.77 13.55 -2.02
CA GLU A 31 10.84 14.28 -3.30
C GLU A 31 11.96 13.80 -4.26
N ARG A 32 12.67 12.72 -3.93
CA ARG A 32 13.70 12.14 -4.81
C ARG A 32 13.09 11.75 -6.15
N LEU A 33 13.82 11.99 -7.24
CA LEU A 33 13.36 11.66 -8.60
C LEU A 33 12.98 10.19 -8.75
N SER A 34 13.77 9.27 -8.17
CA SER A 34 13.49 7.84 -8.19
C SER A 34 12.18 7.48 -7.45
N ALA A 35 11.96 8.03 -6.26
CA ALA A 35 10.73 7.84 -5.50
C ALA A 35 9.51 8.41 -6.25
N ARG A 36 9.64 9.62 -6.86
CA ARG A 36 8.59 10.22 -7.68
C ARG A 36 8.23 9.36 -8.90
N PHE A 37 9.21 8.79 -9.59
CA PHE A 37 8.95 7.89 -10.72
C PHE A 37 8.26 6.62 -10.27
N ALA A 38 8.76 5.97 -9.23
CA ALA A 38 8.19 4.76 -8.68
C ALA A 38 6.75 4.99 -8.20
N ASN A 39 6.53 5.99 -7.33
CA ASN A 39 5.20 6.29 -6.79
C ASN A 39 4.22 6.73 -7.87
N GLY A 40 4.65 7.59 -8.83
CA GLY A 40 3.79 8.00 -9.94
C GLY A 40 3.35 6.82 -10.82
N ARG A 41 4.25 5.83 -11.05
CA ARG A 41 3.92 4.60 -11.77
C ARG A 41 2.89 3.75 -11.01
N ILE A 42 3.09 3.62 -9.70
CA ILE A 42 2.19 2.88 -8.80
C ILE A 42 0.82 3.55 -8.75
N SER A 43 0.77 4.87 -8.46
CA SER A 43 -0.48 5.62 -8.36
C SER A 43 -1.29 5.55 -9.65
N LYS A 44 -0.60 5.69 -10.81
CA LYS A 44 -1.26 5.49 -12.10
C LYS A 44 -1.84 4.08 -12.24
N CYS A 45 -1.10 3.05 -11.85
CA CYS A 45 -1.58 1.66 -11.97
C CYS A 45 -2.79 1.39 -11.06
N ILE A 46 -2.80 1.94 -9.84
CA ILE A 46 -3.96 1.89 -8.94
C ILE A 46 -5.14 2.62 -9.58
N GLY A 47 -4.97 3.85 -10.08
CA GLY A 47 -6.02 4.63 -10.74
C GLY A 47 -6.61 3.94 -11.97
N ASP A 48 -5.77 3.24 -12.75
CA ASP A 48 -6.20 2.47 -13.93
C ASP A 48 -6.92 1.14 -13.57
N SER A 49 -6.86 0.70 -12.31
CA SER A 49 -7.34 -0.63 -11.88
C SER A 49 -8.81 -0.66 -11.46
N PHE A 50 -9.42 0.50 -11.22
CA PHE A 50 -10.79 0.63 -10.75
C PHE A 50 -11.36 1.99 -11.18
N ASP A 51 -12.67 2.04 -11.48
CA ASP A 51 -13.36 3.31 -11.69
C ASP A 51 -13.72 3.94 -10.34
N PHE A 52 -12.85 4.84 -9.88
CA PHE A 52 -12.97 5.53 -8.61
C PHE A 52 -14.03 6.65 -8.59
N LYS A 53 -14.53 7.06 -9.77
CA LYS A 53 -15.45 8.20 -9.87
C LYS A 53 -16.72 7.94 -9.05
N ASP A 54 -17.04 8.91 -8.19
CA ASP A 54 -18.22 8.89 -7.30
C ASP A 54 -18.25 7.70 -6.30
N LYS A 55 -17.12 7.02 -6.08
CA LYS A 55 -16.98 5.86 -5.18
C LYS A 55 -16.52 6.23 -3.78
N THR A 56 -16.87 5.38 -2.82
CA THR A 56 -16.36 5.43 -1.44
C THR A 56 -15.23 4.42 -1.29
N VAL A 57 -14.05 4.90 -0.90
CA VAL A 57 -12.81 4.10 -0.85
C VAL A 57 -12.27 4.02 0.57
N LEU A 58 -11.85 2.82 0.98
CA LEU A 58 -11.10 2.58 2.21
C LEU A 58 -9.64 2.31 1.87
N ASP A 59 -8.73 3.08 2.48
CA ASP A 59 -7.28 2.87 2.40
C ASP A 59 -6.80 2.25 3.72
N LEU A 60 -6.42 0.98 3.67
CA LEU A 60 -5.94 0.21 4.83
C LEU A 60 -4.44 0.37 4.98
N GLY A 61 -3.98 0.90 6.12
CA GLY A 61 -2.58 1.24 6.34
C GLY A 61 -2.21 2.51 5.61
N CYS A 62 -3.03 3.56 5.75
CA CYS A 62 -2.89 4.83 5.03
C CYS A 62 -1.65 5.65 5.41
N GLY A 63 -1.00 5.31 6.52
CA GLY A 63 0.16 6.01 7.03
C GLY A 63 -0.08 7.51 7.21
N ASP A 64 0.82 8.32 6.66
CA ASP A 64 0.76 9.79 6.71
C ASP A 64 -0.26 10.40 5.71
N GLY A 65 -1.07 9.58 5.06
CA GLY A 65 -2.18 9.97 4.19
C GLY A 65 -1.77 10.46 2.80
N THR A 66 -0.49 10.52 2.47
CA THR A 66 0.00 11.08 1.21
C THR A 66 -0.67 10.45 -0.01
N TYR A 67 -0.81 9.13 -0.02
CA TYR A 67 -1.42 8.41 -1.16
C TYR A 67 -2.94 8.33 -1.10
N THR A 68 -3.54 8.36 0.10
CA THR A 68 -5.00 8.44 0.25
C THR A 68 -5.55 9.75 -0.35
N LEU A 69 -4.81 10.86 -0.19
CA LEU A 69 -5.17 12.16 -0.75
C LEU A 69 -5.16 12.16 -2.29
N GLU A 70 -4.40 11.29 -2.94
CA GLU A 70 -4.38 11.15 -4.39
C GLU A 70 -5.73 10.66 -4.95
N PHE A 71 -6.54 9.93 -4.18
CA PHE A 71 -7.85 9.44 -4.63
C PHE A 71 -8.81 10.57 -5.03
N VAL A 72 -8.63 11.77 -4.48
CA VAL A 72 -9.40 12.95 -4.90
C VAL A 72 -9.20 13.23 -6.39
N SER A 73 -7.98 13.06 -6.91
CA SER A 73 -7.68 13.24 -8.32
C SER A 73 -8.31 12.16 -9.21
N PHE A 74 -8.69 11.02 -8.63
CA PHE A 74 -9.45 9.96 -9.32
C PHE A 74 -10.97 10.16 -9.25
N GLY A 75 -11.43 11.25 -8.61
CA GLY A 75 -12.83 11.63 -8.56
C GLY A 75 -13.68 10.90 -7.53
N VAL A 76 -13.07 10.40 -6.44
CA VAL A 76 -13.81 9.71 -5.37
C VAL A 76 -14.86 10.60 -4.72
N LYS A 77 -16.00 10.02 -4.35
CA LYS A 77 -16.99 10.67 -3.51
C LYS A 77 -16.48 10.87 -2.08
N LYS A 78 -15.81 9.86 -1.54
CA LYS A 78 -15.24 9.86 -0.19
C LYS A 78 -14.08 8.88 -0.11
N ALA A 79 -13.03 9.25 0.60
CA ALA A 79 -11.97 8.33 1.00
C ALA A 79 -11.83 8.32 2.53
N VAL A 80 -11.61 7.15 3.09
CA VAL A 80 -11.29 6.97 4.51
C VAL A 80 -9.96 6.22 4.58
N GLY A 81 -8.98 6.78 5.26
CA GLY A 81 -7.72 6.10 5.57
C GLY A 81 -7.73 5.62 7.01
N ILE A 82 -7.35 4.37 7.25
CA ILE A 82 -7.13 3.85 8.61
C ILE A 82 -5.70 3.36 8.80
N ASP A 83 -5.11 3.69 9.94
CA ASP A 83 -3.75 3.28 10.30
C ASP A 83 -3.63 3.16 11.84
N PRO A 84 -2.85 2.20 12.37
CA PRO A 84 -2.65 2.08 13.81
C PRO A 84 -1.72 3.18 14.38
N ALA A 85 -0.91 3.83 13.54
CA ALA A 85 0.05 4.86 13.95
C ALA A 85 -0.66 6.22 14.15
N ARG A 86 -1.03 6.55 15.38
CA ARG A 86 -1.76 7.77 15.72
C ARG A 86 -1.08 9.04 15.19
N VAL A 87 0.24 9.16 15.32
CA VAL A 87 0.99 10.33 14.85
C VAL A 87 0.88 10.49 13.34
N ALA A 88 0.93 9.39 12.59
CA ALA A 88 0.74 9.40 11.14
C ALA A 88 -0.68 9.86 10.77
N VAL A 89 -1.71 9.34 11.45
CA VAL A 89 -3.12 9.73 11.26
C VAL A 89 -3.35 11.22 11.57
N GLU A 90 -2.74 11.74 12.64
CA GLU A 90 -2.81 13.17 12.99
C GLU A 90 -2.16 14.04 11.91
N SER A 91 -0.99 13.62 11.39
CA SER A 91 -0.32 14.27 10.25
C SER A 91 -1.19 14.24 9.01
N ALA A 92 -1.79 13.09 8.67
CA ALA A 92 -2.68 12.91 7.53
C ALA A 92 -3.91 13.84 7.59
N ASN A 93 -4.57 13.91 8.75
CA ASN A 93 -5.69 14.85 8.97
C ASN A 93 -5.24 16.31 8.87
N GLY A 94 -4.02 16.64 9.33
CA GLY A 94 -3.42 17.96 9.16
C GLY A 94 -3.22 18.33 7.70
N LYS A 95 -2.69 17.41 6.89
CA LYS A 95 -2.53 17.57 5.42
C LYS A 95 -3.89 17.76 4.74
N SER A 96 -4.87 16.92 5.06
CA SER A 96 -6.23 16.99 4.48
C SER A 96 -6.87 18.37 4.72
N ARG A 97 -6.85 18.86 5.97
CA ARG A 97 -7.35 20.21 6.31
C ARG A 97 -6.58 21.31 5.59
N LYS A 98 -5.25 21.23 5.55
CA LYS A 98 -4.41 22.25 4.87
C LYS A 98 -4.72 22.37 3.38
N LEU A 99 -5.13 21.27 2.75
CA LEU A 99 -5.52 21.20 1.34
C LEU A 99 -7.02 21.48 1.11
N GLY A 100 -7.83 21.66 2.17
CA GLY A 100 -9.28 21.85 2.06
C GLY A 100 -10.02 20.59 1.61
N LEU A 101 -9.47 19.40 1.88
CA LEU A 101 -9.99 18.11 1.45
C LEU A 101 -10.69 17.31 2.57
N ASP A 102 -10.79 17.86 3.77
CA ASP A 102 -11.31 17.19 4.98
C ASP A 102 -12.80 16.85 4.92
N ALA A 103 -13.56 17.44 4.01
CA ALA A 103 -14.91 17.02 3.69
C ALA A 103 -14.95 15.69 2.89
N THR A 104 -13.94 15.44 2.05
CA THR A 104 -13.88 14.29 1.14
C THR A 104 -12.99 13.18 1.69
N VAL A 105 -11.87 13.52 2.35
CA VAL A 105 -10.86 12.55 2.85
C VAL A 105 -10.73 12.67 4.35
N LYS A 106 -10.96 11.56 5.05
CA LYS A 106 -10.82 11.47 6.52
C LYS A 106 -9.83 10.38 6.89
N PHE A 107 -9.18 10.56 8.04
CA PHE A 107 -8.24 9.57 8.56
C PHE A 107 -8.60 9.22 10.00
N GLU A 108 -8.57 7.92 10.30
CA GLU A 108 -8.98 7.35 11.58
C GLU A 108 -7.91 6.40 12.11
N VAL A 109 -7.71 6.38 13.43
CA VAL A 109 -6.86 5.37 14.05
C VAL A 109 -7.62 4.05 14.07
N GLY A 110 -7.07 3.03 13.42
CA GLY A 110 -7.71 1.72 13.31
C GLY A 110 -6.71 0.58 13.18
N ASN A 111 -7.21 -0.65 13.35
CA ASN A 111 -6.42 -1.86 13.27
C ASN A 111 -6.95 -2.75 12.15
N ILE A 112 -6.10 -3.12 11.20
CA ILE A 112 -6.44 -4.00 10.09
C ILE A 112 -7.02 -5.36 10.55
N TYR A 113 -6.61 -5.85 11.72
CA TYR A 113 -7.14 -7.09 12.30
C TYR A 113 -8.56 -6.96 12.87
N ALA A 114 -9.09 -5.74 12.95
CA ALA A 114 -10.47 -5.45 13.34
C ALA A 114 -11.36 -5.09 12.13
N LEU A 115 -10.87 -5.32 10.91
CA LEU A 115 -11.50 -4.90 9.67
C LEU A 115 -12.93 -5.42 9.52
N GLN A 116 -13.21 -6.66 9.89
CA GLN A 116 -14.53 -7.26 9.75
C GLN A 116 -15.61 -6.47 10.53
N SER A 117 -15.32 -6.06 11.76
CA SER A 117 -16.25 -5.24 12.54
C SER A 117 -16.37 -3.83 11.98
N TYR A 118 -15.28 -3.26 11.47
CA TYR A 118 -15.29 -1.94 10.85
C TYR A 118 -16.16 -1.90 9.58
N LEU A 119 -16.10 -2.94 8.76
CA LEU A 119 -16.91 -3.07 7.54
C LEU A 119 -18.38 -3.36 7.81
N ALA A 120 -18.73 -3.90 8.98
CA ALA A 120 -20.13 -4.10 9.36
C ALA A 120 -20.89 -2.77 9.53
N ASP A 121 -20.20 -1.73 9.98
CA ASP A 121 -20.76 -0.42 10.26
C ASP A 121 -20.53 0.59 9.13
N ASN A 122 -19.69 0.26 8.14
CA ASN A 122 -19.27 1.18 7.08
C ASN A 122 -19.32 0.52 5.71
N HIS A 123 -19.87 1.24 4.73
CA HIS A 123 -19.94 0.78 3.35
C HIS A 123 -18.84 1.40 2.49
N PHE A 124 -18.15 0.55 1.71
CA PHE A 124 -17.14 0.95 0.74
C PHE A 124 -17.34 0.21 -0.58
N ASP A 125 -17.02 0.87 -1.69
CA ASP A 125 -17.00 0.28 -3.04
C ASP A 125 -15.66 -0.39 -3.33
N CYS A 126 -14.57 0.16 -2.77
CA CYS A 126 -13.22 -0.31 -2.98
C CYS A 126 -12.38 -0.24 -1.69
N ILE A 127 -11.56 -1.25 -1.48
CA ILE A 127 -10.53 -1.27 -0.44
C ILE A 127 -9.16 -1.32 -1.11
N VAL A 128 -8.25 -0.43 -0.72
CA VAL A 128 -6.87 -0.39 -1.19
C VAL A 128 -5.93 -0.72 -0.04
N LEU A 129 -4.98 -1.62 -0.29
CA LEU A 129 -3.82 -1.90 0.57
C LEU A 129 -2.57 -1.57 -0.24
N ARG A 130 -1.87 -0.51 0.12
CA ARG A 130 -0.67 -0.07 -0.59
C ARG A 130 0.56 -0.18 0.29
N GLY A 131 1.31 -1.28 0.17
CA GLY A 131 2.53 -1.50 0.91
C GLY A 131 2.28 -1.73 2.41
N VAL A 132 1.39 -2.64 2.76
CA VAL A 132 0.92 -2.87 4.13
C VAL A 132 1.25 -4.27 4.62
N LEU A 133 0.99 -5.28 3.79
CA LEU A 133 1.05 -6.68 4.23
C LEU A 133 2.46 -7.10 4.66
N HIS A 134 3.48 -6.53 4.03
CA HIS A 134 4.88 -6.85 4.33
C HIS A 134 5.35 -6.35 5.71
N HIS A 135 4.59 -5.47 6.36
CA HIS A 135 4.84 -4.99 7.72
C HIS A 135 4.04 -5.76 8.78
N LEU A 136 3.12 -6.64 8.36
CA LEU A 136 2.24 -7.34 9.29
C LEU A 136 2.86 -8.64 9.80
N PRO A 137 2.74 -8.97 11.09
CA PRO A 137 3.16 -10.26 11.62
C PRO A 137 2.35 -11.42 11.04
N ASP A 138 1.04 -11.21 10.79
CA ASP A 138 0.13 -12.21 10.21
C ASP A 138 -0.72 -11.60 9.08
N PRO A 139 -0.17 -11.46 7.86
CA PRO A 139 -0.89 -10.86 6.73
C PRO A 139 -2.08 -11.71 6.25
N ALA A 140 -2.03 -13.03 6.38
CA ALA A 140 -3.13 -13.91 6.00
C ALA A 140 -4.37 -13.65 6.87
N ARG A 141 -4.19 -13.50 8.18
CA ARG A 141 -5.24 -13.12 9.12
C ARG A 141 -5.80 -11.73 8.81
N ALA A 142 -4.96 -10.76 8.43
CA ALA A 142 -5.44 -9.43 8.04
C ALA A 142 -6.34 -9.52 6.81
N ILE A 143 -5.95 -10.28 5.78
CA ILE A 143 -6.75 -10.50 4.57
C ILE A 143 -8.04 -11.27 4.87
N SER A 144 -8.03 -12.21 5.83
CA SER A 144 -9.26 -12.94 6.22
C SER A 144 -10.38 -12.02 6.71
N GLY A 145 -10.05 -10.84 7.22
CA GLY A 145 -11.01 -9.78 7.58
C GLY A 145 -11.84 -9.24 6.40
N LEU A 146 -11.45 -9.52 5.15
CA LEU A 146 -12.18 -9.17 3.93
C LEU A 146 -13.29 -10.18 3.58
N GLY A 147 -13.46 -11.26 4.37
CA GLY A 147 -14.33 -12.39 4.03
C GLY A 147 -15.79 -12.06 3.73
N ASN A 148 -16.32 -10.93 4.22
CA ASN A 148 -17.68 -10.47 3.93
C ASN A 148 -17.74 -9.23 3.04
N PHE A 149 -16.61 -8.75 2.53
CA PHE A 149 -16.57 -7.58 1.66
C PHE A 149 -17.00 -7.94 0.24
N THR A 150 -17.89 -7.12 -0.36
CA THR A 150 -18.48 -7.38 -1.68
C THR A 150 -18.00 -6.44 -2.78
N GLY A 151 -17.12 -5.48 -2.44
CA GLY A 151 -16.54 -4.54 -3.40
C GLY A 151 -15.23 -5.03 -4.02
N THR A 152 -14.52 -4.11 -4.62
CA THR A 152 -13.19 -4.35 -5.22
C THR A 152 -12.09 -4.21 -4.17
N VAL A 153 -11.15 -5.12 -4.17
CA VAL A 153 -9.92 -5.07 -3.34
C VAL A 153 -8.72 -4.91 -4.25
N ILE A 154 -7.91 -3.90 -3.98
CA ILE A 154 -6.65 -3.64 -4.67
C ILE A 154 -5.52 -3.80 -3.67
N VAL A 155 -4.63 -4.75 -3.92
CA VAL A 155 -3.43 -4.98 -3.09
C VAL A 155 -2.20 -4.67 -3.91
N LEU A 156 -1.39 -3.73 -3.42
CA LEU A 156 -0.08 -3.41 -3.98
C LEU A 156 1.00 -3.71 -2.94
N GLU A 157 1.92 -4.60 -3.28
CA GLU A 157 2.97 -5.07 -2.37
C GLU A 157 4.31 -5.24 -3.10
N PRO A 158 5.44 -5.19 -2.36
CA PRO A 158 6.73 -5.58 -2.90
C PRO A 158 6.69 -6.98 -3.52
N ASN A 159 7.31 -7.11 -4.70
CA ASN A 159 7.32 -8.37 -5.45
C ASN A 159 8.31 -9.37 -4.85
N GLY A 160 7.82 -10.30 -4.03
CA GLY A 160 8.64 -11.33 -3.39
C GLY A 160 9.31 -12.34 -4.33
N ASN A 161 9.03 -12.29 -5.64
CA ASN A 161 9.74 -13.07 -6.64
C ASN A 161 10.99 -12.35 -7.19
N ASN A 162 11.19 -11.07 -6.84
CA ASN A 162 12.38 -10.33 -7.25
C ASN A 162 13.59 -10.72 -6.39
N PRO A 163 14.63 -11.36 -6.96
CA PRO A 163 15.77 -11.83 -6.20
C PRO A 163 16.59 -10.70 -5.57
N LEU A 164 16.61 -9.51 -6.21
CA LEU A 164 17.30 -8.35 -5.67
C LEU A 164 16.63 -7.84 -4.39
N LEU A 165 15.30 -7.81 -4.36
CA LEU A 165 14.56 -7.47 -3.13
C LEU A 165 14.86 -8.47 -2.01
N LYS A 166 14.93 -9.77 -2.32
CA LYS A 166 15.28 -10.81 -1.33
C LYS A 166 16.70 -10.64 -0.76
N ILE A 167 17.62 -10.15 -1.57
CA ILE A 167 18.98 -9.81 -1.11
C ILE A 167 18.91 -8.56 -0.20
N LEU A 168 18.17 -7.51 -0.61
CA LEU A 168 18.02 -6.29 0.18
C LEU A 168 17.35 -6.55 1.53
N GLU A 169 16.29 -7.35 1.60
CA GLU A 169 15.64 -7.77 2.84
C GLU A 169 16.61 -8.40 3.84
N LYS A 170 17.56 -9.17 3.31
CA LYS A 170 18.55 -9.90 4.14
C LYS A 170 19.71 -9.04 4.64
N PHE A 171 20.10 -8.00 3.88
CA PHE A 171 21.34 -7.26 4.14
C PHE A 171 21.14 -5.77 4.42
N SER A 172 19.97 -5.20 4.12
CA SER A 172 19.68 -3.79 4.40
C SER A 172 19.24 -3.61 5.85
N ARG A 173 19.93 -2.75 6.60
CA ARG A 173 19.53 -2.39 7.97
C ARG A 173 18.09 -1.90 8.06
N TYR A 174 17.68 -1.08 7.10
CA TYR A 174 16.30 -0.55 7.05
C TYR A 174 15.27 -1.69 7.03
N HIS A 175 15.43 -2.68 6.14
CA HIS A 175 14.50 -3.82 6.02
C HIS A 175 14.55 -4.73 7.25
N ILE A 176 15.73 -4.91 7.85
CA ILE A 176 15.90 -5.71 9.08
C ILE A 176 15.23 -5.01 10.26
N ASP A 177 15.45 -3.70 10.42
CA ASP A 177 14.92 -2.92 11.52
C ASP A 177 13.38 -2.79 11.47
N HIS A 178 12.78 -2.79 10.25
CA HIS A 178 11.33 -2.74 10.06
C HIS A 178 10.69 -4.13 9.85
N GLU A 179 11.48 -5.22 9.96
CA GLU A 179 11.03 -6.60 9.75
C GLU A 179 10.28 -6.82 8.43
N GLU A 180 10.70 -6.07 7.37
CA GLU A 180 10.05 -6.12 6.07
C GLU A 180 10.24 -7.47 5.38
N ARG A 181 9.14 -8.08 4.92
CA ARG A 181 9.12 -9.38 4.23
C ARG A 181 8.26 -9.29 2.99
N SER A 182 8.85 -9.32 1.80
CA SER A 182 8.06 -9.38 0.58
C SER A 182 7.46 -10.77 0.35
N PHE A 183 6.24 -10.80 -0.16
CA PHE A 183 5.49 -12.02 -0.48
C PHE A 183 5.39 -12.22 -1.99
N SER A 184 5.39 -13.49 -2.42
CA SER A 184 5.13 -13.76 -3.84
C SER A 184 3.69 -13.35 -4.20
N PRO A 185 3.45 -12.83 -5.42
CA PRO A 185 2.10 -12.52 -5.86
C PRO A 185 1.15 -13.72 -5.83
N SER A 186 1.67 -14.95 -6.03
CA SER A 186 0.89 -16.18 -5.92
C SER A 186 0.39 -16.45 -4.51
N LEU A 187 1.20 -16.15 -3.49
CA LEU A 187 0.82 -16.31 -2.10
C LEU A 187 -0.26 -15.30 -1.69
N ILE A 188 -0.12 -14.03 -2.08
CA ILE A 188 -1.16 -13.01 -1.81
C ILE A 188 -2.46 -13.38 -2.51
N ARG A 189 -2.38 -13.89 -3.75
CA ARG A 189 -3.56 -14.41 -4.47
C ARG A 189 -4.26 -15.54 -3.72
N SER A 190 -3.51 -16.50 -3.17
CA SER A 190 -4.14 -17.59 -2.40
C SER A 190 -4.87 -17.04 -1.18
N TRP A 191 -4.28 -16.12 -0.41
CA TRP A 191 -4.95 -15.49 0.73
C TRP A 191 -6.27 -14.79 0.34
N LEU A 192 -6.28 -14.08 -0.80
CA LEU A 192 -7.49 -13.42 -1.30
C LEU A 192 -8.55 -14.45 -1.74
N THR A 193 -8.15 -15.51 -2.46
CA THR A 193 -9.09 -16.55 -2.89
C THR A 193 -9.66 -17.38 -1.74
N ASP A 194 -8.88 -17.60 -0.69
CA ASP A 194 -9.32 -18.29 0.54
C ASP A 194 -10.43 -17.50 1.27
N THR A 195 -10.54 -16.19 1.04
CA THR A 195 -11.65 -15.36 1.56
C THR A 195 -12.90 -15.36 0.65
N GLY A 196 -12.87 -16.08 -0.46
CA GLY A 196 -13.94 -16.11 -1.45
C GLY A 196 -13.90 -14.95 -2.46
N LEU A 197 -12.80 -14.20 -2.53
CA LEU A 197 -12.58 -13.18 -3.56
C LEU A 197 -12.02 -13.81 -4.84
N HIS A 198 -12.52 -13.35 -6.00
CA HIS A 198 -12.01 -13.74 -7.31
C HIS A 198 -10.94 -12.77 -7.80
N VAL A 199 -9.72 -13.25 -8.05
CA VAL A 199 -8.64 -12.41 -8.56
C VAL A 199 -8.78 -12.24 -10.08
N HIS A 200 -9.09 -11.02 -10.50
CA HIS A 200 -9.26 -10.64 -11.90
C HIS A 200 -7.95 -10.24 -12.59
N SER A 201 -7.04 -9.61 -11.84
CA SER A 201 -5.79 -9.11 -12.38
C SER A 201 -4.65 -9.29 -11.39
N CYS A 202 -3.49 -9.68 -11.92
CA CYS A 202 -2.23 -9.69 -11.19
C CYS A 202 -1.13 -9.23 -12.12
N LYS A 203 -0.52 -8.08 -11.82
CA LYS A 203 0.54 -7.48 -12.65
C LYS A 203 1.76 -7.20 -11.79
N VAL A 204 2.94 -7.44 -12.35
CA VAL A 204 4.22 -7.05 -11.77
C VAL A 204 4.73 -5.84 -12.54
N LEU A 205 5.13 -4.79 -11.84
CA LEU A 205 5.45 -3.48 -12.39
C LEU A 205 6.53 -2.77 -11.57
N ASN A 206 6.92 -1.58 -12.03
CA ASN A 206 7.83 -0.67 -11.35
C ASN A 206 9.28 -1.17 -11.35
N LEU A 207 9.98 -0.86 -12.43
CA LEU A 207 11.40 -1.19 -12.59
C LEU A 207 12.31 -0.24 -11.81
N VAL A 208 11.89 1.03 -11.62
CA VAL A 208 12.69 2.05 -10.95
C VAL A 208 12.67 1.83 -9.43
N PRO A 209 13.81 1.53 -8.78
CA PRO A 209 13.89 1.44 -7.32
C PRO A 209 13.59 2.80 -6.66
N PHE A 210 12.98 2.79 -5.46
CA PHE A 210 12.70 4.02 -4.71
C PHE A 210 13.94 4.84 -4.36
N PHE A 211 15.06 4.16 -4.17
CA PHE A 211 16.32 4.75 -3.72
C PHE A 211 17.46 4.43 -4.70
N CYS A 212 17.50 5.16 -5.80
CA CYS A 212 18.62 5.07 -6.74
C CYS A 212 19.05 6.45 -7.24
N PRO A 213 20.27 6.60 -7.76
CA PRO A 213 20.76 7.86 -8.33
C PRO A 213 19.89 8.34 -9.50
N ASN A 214 19.80 9.66 -9.67
CA ASN A 214 18.94 10.26 -10.68
C ASN A 214 19.24 9.80 -12.13
N TRP A 215 20.51 9.58 -12.46
CA TRP A 215 20.90 9.10 -13.80
C TRP A 215 20.36 7.68 -14.04
N MET A 216 20.43 6.81 -13.02
CA MET A 216 19.90 5.45 -13.09
C MET A 216 18.38 5.45 -13.15
N ALA A 217 17.72 6.28 -12.34
CA ALA A 217 16.26 6.43 -12.38
C ALA A 217 15.76 6.84 -13.77
N LYS A 218 16.44 7.81 -14.42
CA LYS A 218 16.11 8.24 -15.79
C LYS A 218 16.30 7.12 -16.81
N GLY A 219 17.43 6.40 -16.75
CA GLY A 219 17.72 5.30 -17.67
C GLY A 219 16.70 4.15 -17.51
N LEU A 220 16.45 3.71 -16.25
CA LEU A 220 15.48 2.66 -15.98
C LEU A 220 14.07 3.06 -16.41
N ARG A 221 13.66 4.31 -16.21
CA ARG A 221 12.35 4.82 -16.63
C ARG A 221 12.11 4.69 -18.13
N ILE A 222 13.16 4.88 -18.96
CA ILE A 222 13.07 4.75 -20.42
C ILE A 222 12.80 3.30 -20.84
N ILE A 223 13.49 2.34 -20.21
CA ILE A 223 13.36 0.90 -20.56
C ILE A 223 12.21 0.20 -19.83
N GLU A 224 11.65 0.81 -18.78
CA GLU A 224 10.58 0.24 -17.95
C GLU A 224 9.41 -0.35 -18.75
N PRO A 225 8.84 0.33 -19.77
CA PRO A 225 7.73 -0.23 -20.55
C PRO A 225 8.11 -1.51 -21.29
N ILE A 226 9.37 -1.61 -21.76
CA ILE A 226 9.88 -2.81 -22.45
C ILE A 226 10.02 -3.96 -21.44
N VAL A 227 10.62 -3.70 -20.28
CA VAL A 227 10.81 -4.70 -19.23
C VAL A 227 9.46 -5.20 -18.70
N GLU A 228 8.51 -4.31 -18.45
CA GLU A 228 7.18 -4.66 -17.99
C GLU A 228 6.36 -5.47 -19.03
N ALA A 229 6.64 -5.30 -20.33
CA ALA A 229 6.01 -6.08 -21.40
C ALA A 229 6.53 -7.53 -21.49
N LEU A 230 7.71 -7.81 -20.92
CA LEU A 230 8.35 -9.14 -20.98
C LEU A 230 8.00 -9.97 -19.74
N PRO A 231 7.13 -11.02 -19.83
CA PRO A 231 6.56 -11.70 -18.65
C PRO A 231 7.58 -12.24 -17.66
N LEU A 232 8.63 -12.91 -18.14
CA LEU A 232 9.67 -13.49 -17.27
C LEU A 232 10.59 -12.40 -16.68
N VAL A 233 10.98 -11.43 -17.50
CA VAL A 233 11.88 -10.35 -17.08
C VAL A 233 11.22 -9.47 -16.01
N ARG A 234 9.96 -9.08 -16.20
CA ARG A 234 9.25 -8.23 -15.23
C ARG A 234 9.13 -8.89 -13.86
N VAL A 235 8.91 -10.22 -13.80
CA VAL A 235 8.80 -10.94 -12.53
C VAL A 235 10.11 -10.91 -11.75
N MET A 236 11.25 -10.93 -12.45
CA MET A 236 12.58 -10.93 -11.83
C MET A 236 13.11 -9.52 -11.55
N ALA A 237 12.72 -8.52 -12.36
CA ALA A 237 13.33 -7.19 -12.34
C ALA A 237 12.43 -6.12 -11.67
N CYS A 238 11.11 -6.22 -11.79
CA CYS A 238 10.22 -5.21 -11.24
C CYS A 238 9.96 -5.41 -9.74
N GLY A 239 9.90 -4.27 -9.02
CA GLY A 239 9.90 -4.26 -7.56
C GLY A 239 8.53 -4.38 -6.91
N GLN A 240 7.43 -4.22 -7.67
CA GLN A 240 6.08 -4.17 -7.10
C GLN A 240 5.13 -5.14 -7.82
N SER A 241 4.13 -5.60 -7.09
CA SER A 241 3.00 -6.36 -7.66
C SER A 241 1.68 -5.71 -7.27
N ILE A 242 0.76 -5.59 -8.23
CA ILE A 242 -0.62 -5.16 -7.99
C ILE A 242 -1.57 -6.31 -8.30
N ILE A 243 -2.49 -6.56 -7.36
CA ILE A 243 -3.49 -7.63 -7.46
C ILE A 243 -4.85 -6.99 -7.27
N VAL A 244 -5.78 -7.27 -8.17
CA VAL A 244 -7.16 -6.78 -8.13
C VAL A 244 -8.09 -7.97 -7.99
N ALA A 245 -8.91 -7.95 -6.95
CA ALA A 245 -9.87 -8.99 -6.65
C ALA A 245 -11.25 -8.42 -6.35
N GLN A 246 -12.29 -9.20 -6.58
CA GLN A 246 -13.68 -8.82 -6.33
C GLN A 246 -14.48 -10.07 -5.94
N ARG A 247 -15.55 -9.87 -5.23
CA ARG A 247 -16.48 -10.95 -4.93
C ARG A 247 -17.52 -11.09 -6.04
#